data_73b0b3e28e16338b36aca1a740ddeff9
#
_entry.id   73b0b3e28e16338b36aca1a740ddeff9
#
_cell.length_a   1.000
_cell.length_b   1.000
_cell.length_c   1.000
_cell.angle_alpha   90.00
_cell.angle_beta   90.00
_cell.angle_gamma   90.00
#
_symmetry.space_group_name_H-M   'P 1'
#
loop_
_entity.id
_entity.type
_entity.pdbx_description
1 polymer ?
#
loop_
_entity_poly.entity_id
_entity_poly.type
_entity_poly.pdbx_seq_one_letter_code
_entity_poly.pdbx_strand_id
1 'polypeptide(L)'
;MSVSQAVMTTRIDIPRLLRDHARTFALTLRLLPSSLREPLGIAYLLARASDTIADAPGIPTDRKLGLLGELEALLADGEPQSWNPGSDGEFSTAEAGLIDFVPDLLRALETLSDRDSICSLWRTILRGQLFDLKRFEPGAKPLSAQELDLYCGLVAGSVGEFWTRLIAKQGSGVLRLPLEEMIRLGIAYGKGLQLVNILRDRQADLLLGRRYAQDADLPGLFDQAEEWLRLGERYLAGLRPGRILMATSLPLDLAVPTLAGIRNSPGHVRVSLGRREVRRILLRGVPSLWLSRGLDPAS
;
A
#
# COMPACT_ATOMS: atom_id res chain seq x y z
N MET A 1 25.18 -23.11 -38.35
CA MET A 1 25.50 -23.30 -36.93
C MET A 1 24.72 -22.22 -36.16
N SER A 2 23.57 -22.58 -35.65
CA SER A 2 22.68 -21.67 -34.95
C SER A 2 23.08 -21.69 -33.48
N VAL A 3 23.58 -20.56 -32.97
CA VAL A 3 23.90 -20.38 -31.56
C VAL A 3 22.56 -20.03 -30.86
N SER A 4 21.97 -21.04 -30.24
CA SER A 4 20.85 -20.89 -29.33
C SER A 4 21.37 -20.12 -28.11
N GLN A 5 21.11 -18.82 -28.05
CA GLN A 5 21.26 -18.05 -26.82
C GLN A 5 20.20 -18.55 -25.82
N ALA A 6 20.62 -19.43 -24.93
CA ALA A 6 19.87 -19.75 -23.73
C ALA A 6 19.76 -18.46 -22.91
N VAL A 7 18.58 -17.82 -22.96
CA VAL A 7 18.21 -16.76 -22.03
C VAL A 7 18.21 -17.42 -20.66
N MET A 8 19.27 -17.22 -19.89
CA MET A 8 19.29 -17.53 -18.47
C MET A 8 18.26 -16.63 -17.80
N THR A 9 17.06 -17.16 -17.61
CA THR A 9 16.03 -16.54 -16.76
C THR A 9 16.56 -16.51 -15.33
N THR A 10 17.25 -15.43 -15.00
CA THR A 10 17.66 -15.18 -13.62
C THR A 10 16.38 -15.02 -12.81
N ARG A 11 16.07 -16.01 -11.99
CA ARG A 11 14.87 -15.99 -11.15
C ARG A 11 14.99 -14.78 -10.20
N ILE A 12 14.06 -13.82 -10.32
CA ILE A 12 14.04 -12.62 -9.47
C ILE A 12 13.99 -13.01 -7.98
N ASP A 13 14.87 -12.43 -7.17
CA ASP A 13 14.88 -12.62 -5.71
C ASP A 13 13.89 -11.65 -5.05
N ILE A 14 12.59 -11.98 -5.12
CA ILE A 14 11.51 -11.21 -4.50
C ILE A 14 11.77 -10.95 -3.00
N PRO A 15 12.20 -11.93 -2.16
CA PRO A 15 12.55 -11.69 -0.78
C PRO A 15 13.62 -10.62 -0.58
N ARG A 16 14.62 -10.55 -1.46
CA ARG A 16 15.67 -9.51 -1.43
C ARG A 16 15.09 -8.13 -1.74
N LEU A 17 14.35 -8.01 -2.84
CA LEU A 17 13.69 -6.74 -3.21
C LEU A 17 12.78 -6.23 -2.11
N LEU A 18 12.02 -7.11 -1.47
CA LEU A 18 11.17 -6.73 -0.35
C LEU A 18 11.96 -6.24 0.86
N ARG A 19 13.13 -6.82 1.17
CA ARG A 19 14.00 -6.32 2.25
C ARG A 19 14.53 -4.92 1.95
N ASP A 20 14.89 -4.68 0.69
CA ASP A 20 15.51 -3.43 0.27
C ASP A 20 14.48 -2.28 0.15
N HIS A 21 13.25 -2.58 -0.26
CA HIS A 21 12.22 -1.57 -0.59
C HIS A 21 10.98 -1.54 0.33
N ALA A 22 10.73 -2.57 1.15
CA ALA A 22 9.47 -2.71 1.88
C ALA A 22 9.52 -2.35 3.38
N ARG A 23 10.68 -1.97 3.93
CA ARG A 23 10.84 -1.54 5.34
C ARG A 23 9.96 -2.34 6.33
N THR A 24 8.98 -1.67 6.97
CA THR A 24 8.04 -2.25 7.94
C THR A 24 7.15 -3.33 7.32
N PHE A 25 6.77 -3.20 6.04
CA PHE A 25 5.93 -4.17 5.35
C PHE A 25 6.63 -5.53 5.17
N ALA A 26 7.96 -5.57 5.03
CA ALA A 26 8.72 -6.82 4.99
C ALA A 26 8.55 -7.65 6.29
N LEU A 27 8.36 -7.00 7.44
CA LEU A 27 8.07 -7.68 8.70
C LEU A 27 6.67 -8.31 8.68
N THR A 28 5.68 -7.58 8.20
CA THR A 28 4.31 -8.07 8.01
C THR A 28 4.29 -9.33 7.14
N LEU A 29 5.00 -9.30 5.99
CA LEU A 29 5.08 -10.44 5.07
C LEU A 29 5.68 -11.69 5.73
N ARG A 30 6.67 -11.53 6.62
CA ARG A 30 7.28 -12.68 7.33
C ARG A 30 6.30 -13.39 8.26
N LEU A 31 5.30 -12.69 8.76
CA LEU A 31 4.26 -13.27 9.61
C LEU A 31 3.28 -14.13 8.82
N LEU A 32 3.13 -13.90 7.52
CA LEU A 32 2.14 -14.56 6.69
C LEU A 32 2.51 -16.01 6.32
N PRO A 33 1.52 -16.85 6.01
CA PRO A 33 1.72 -18.13 5.33
C PRO A 33 2.48 -17.95 4.01
N SER A 34 3.24 -18.96 3.60
CA SER A 34 4.04 -18.91 2.35
C SER A 34 3.18 -18.64 1.11
N SER A 35 1.97 -19.22 1.06
CA SER A 35 0.99 -19.04 -0.03
C SER A 35 0.54 -17.58 -0.25
N LEU A 36 0.65 -16.71 0.76
CA LEU A 36 0.30 -15.29 0.66
C LEU A 36 1.51 -14.38 0.40
N ARG A 37 2.73 -14.84 0.72
CA ARG A 37 3.92 -13.98 0.67
C ARG A 37 4.28 -13.55 -0.74
N GLU A 38 4.27 -14.47 -1.68
CA GLU A 38 4.69 -14.21 -3.06
C GLU A 38 3.67 -13.33 -3.78
N PRO A 39 2.35 -13.67 -3.82
CA PRO A 39 1.35 -12.79 -4.45
C PRO A 39 1.34 -11.37 -3.87
N LEU A 40 1.36 -11.28 -2.54
CA LEU A 40 1.34 -9.97 -1.86
C LEU A 40 2.66 -9.21 -2.05
N GLY A 41 3.78 -9.93 -2.08
CA GLY A 41 5.11 -9.35 -2.31
C GLY A 41 5.22 -8.73 -3.70
N ILE A 42 4.77 -9.42 -4.74
CA ILE A 42 4.76 -8.92 -6.12
C ILE A 42 3.80 -7.73 -6.23
N ALA A 43 2.57 -7.85 -5.71
CA ALA A 43 1.61 -6.74 -5.71
C ALA A 43 2.18 -5.47 -5.05
N TYR A 44 2.85 -5.64 -3.90
CA TYR A 44 3.50 -4.53 -3.20
C TYR A 44 4.65 -3.92 -4.02
N LEU A 45 5.53 -4.71 -4.61
CA LEU A 45 6.68 -4.21 -5.37
C LEU A 45 6.24 -3.47 -6.63
N LEU A 46 5.21 -3.95 -7.34
CA LEU A 46 4.62 -3.25 -8.48
C LEU A 46 4.01 -1.91 -8.07
N ALA A 47 3.21 -1.89 -6.99
CA ALA A 47 2.66 -0.65 -6.45
C ALA A 47 3.77 0.31 -6.00
N ARG A 48 4.83 -0.20 -5.36
CA ARG A 48 5.97 0.61 -4.91
C ARG A 48 6.79 1.17 -6.07
N ALA A 49 6.94 0.42 -7.18
CA ALA A 49 7.63 0.91 -8.38
C ALA A 49 6.87 2.08 -9.00
N SER A 50 5.56 1.97 -9.19
CA SER A 50 4.73 3.06 -9.72
C SER A 50 4.68 4.28 -8.77
N ASP A 51 4.63 4.05 -7.46
CA ASP A 51 4.70 5.07 -6.43
C ASP A 51 6.04 5.85 -6.46
N THR A 52 7.14 5.12 -6.67
CA THR A 52 8.47 5.72 -6.84
C THR A 52 8.52 6.66 -8.04
N ILE A 53 7.90 6.30 -9.15
CA ILE A 53 7.78 7.18 -10.33
C ILE A 53 6.94 8.42 -10.02
N ALA A 54 5.76 8.22 -9.42
CA ALA A 54 4.85 9.31 -9.09
C ALA A 54 5.47 10.33 -8.12
N ASP A 55 6.29 9.86 -7.18
CA ASP A 55 6.90 10.69 -6.14
C ASP A 55 8.30 11.21 -6.50
N ALA A 56 8.92 10.76 -7.60
CA ALA A 56 10.30 11.10 -7.95
C ALA A 56 10.52 12.62 -7.98
N PRO A 57 11.43 13.17 -7.16
CA PRO A 57 11.74 14.59 -7.17
C PRO A 57 12.49 14.96 -8.46
N GLY A 58 12.16 16.13 -9.04
CA GLY A 58 12.87 16.64 -10.21
C GLY A 58 12.43 16.09 -11.57
N ILE A 59 11.58 15.06 -11.61
CA ILE A 59 11.00 14.57 -12.86
C ILE A 59 9.75 15.41 -13.20
N PRO A 60 9.65 15.97 -14.43
CA PRO A 60 8.47 16.72 -14.86
C PRO A 60 7.20 15.88 -14.80
N THR A 61 6.06 16.51 -14.46
CA THR A 61 4.77 15.84 -14.33
C THR A 61 4.37 15.09 -15.59
N ASP A 62 4.57 15.70 -16.78
CA ASP A 62 4.23 15.06 -18.07
C ASP A 62 5.05 13.75 -18.28
N ARG A 63 6.33 13.76 -17.87
CA ARG A 63 7.17 12.56 -17.95
C ARG A 63 6.67 11.46 -17.00
N LYS A 64 6.29 11.82 -15.76
CA LYS A 64 5.67 10.89 -14.81
C LYS A 64 4.37 10.31 -15.36
N LEU A 65 3.49 11.16 -15.91
CA LEU A 65 2.24 10.72 -16.54
C LEU A 65 2.49 9.75 -17.71
N GLY A 66 3.51 10.04 -18.53
CA GLY A 66 3.94 9.14 -19.60
C GLY A 66 4.38 7.78 -19.08
N LEU A 67 5.29 7.75 -18.10
CA LEU A 67 5.80 6.51 -17.51
C LEU A 67 4.68 5.68 -16.84
N LEU A 68 3.77 6.31 -16.09
CA LEU A 68 2.65 5.60 -15.48
C LEU A 68 1.67 5.07 -16.53
N GLY A 69 1.47 5.82 -17.63
CA GLY A 69 0.68 5.36 -18.78
C GLY A 69 1.29 4.15 -19.48
N GLU A 70 2.63 4.14 -19.64
CA GLU A 70 3.36 2.98 -20.17
C GLU A 70 3.19 1.75 -19.25
N LEU A 71 3.25 1.92 -17.92
CA LEU A 71 2.98 0.83 -16.96
C LEU A 71 1.54 0.29 -17.10
N GLU A 72 0.56 1.16 -17.30
CA GLU A 72 -0.84 0.74 -17.54
C GLU A 72 -0.98 -0.03 -18.85
N ALA A 73 -0.28 0.38 -19.92
CA ALA A 73 -0.25 -0.31 -21.20
C ALA A 73 0.39 -1.71 -21.10
N LEU A 74 1.47 -1.86 -20.34
CA LEU A 74 2.08 -3.17 -20.09
C LEU A 74 1.11 -4.19 -19.46
N LEU A 75 0.15 -3.72 -18.68
CA LEU A 75 -0.90 -4.57 -18.09
C LEU A 75 -1.97 -4.98 -19.09
N ALA A 76 -2.14 -4.24 -20.21
CA ALA A 76 -3.16 -4.53 -21.21
C ALA A 76 -2.68 -5.51 -22.28
N ASP A 77 -1.48 -5.29 -22.82
CA ASP A 77 -1.01 -5.95 -24.05
C ASP A 77 0.26 -6.84 -23.89
N GLY A 78 0.82 -6.89 -22.69
CA GLY A 78 1.62 -8.03 -22.24
C GLY A 78 3.04 -8.21 -22.77
N GLU A 79 3.70 -7.21 -23.38
CA GLU A 79 5.12 -7.33 -23.77
C GLU A 79 6.03 -6.58 -22.77
N PRO A 80 6.42 -7.19 -21.62
CA PRO A 80 7.26 -6.54 -20.61
C PRO A 80 8.64 -6.08 -21.12
N GLN A 81 9.06 -6.59 -22.29
CA GLN A 81 10.38 -6.32 -22.87
C GLN A 81 10.50 -4.92 -23.47
N SER A 82 9.39 -4.25 -23.73
CA SER A 82 9.38 -2.88 -24.25
C SER A 82 9.52 -1.79 -23.19
N TRP A 83 9.52 -2.17 -21.91
CA TRP A 83 9.67 -1.23 -20.81
C TRP A 83 11.07 -0.61 -20.76
N ASN A 84 11.13 0.68 -20.96
CA ASN A 84 12.36 1.46 -20.82
C ASN A 84 12.05 2.76 -20.03
N PRO A 85 12.32 2.79 -18.72
CA PRO A 85 11.99 3.94 -17.87
C PRO A 85 12.80 5.20 -18.15
N GLY A 86 13.76 5.17 -19.07
CA GLY A 86 14.57 6.31 -19.45
C GLY A 86 16.06 6.15 -19.08
N SER A 87 16.85 7.12 -19.54
CA SER A 87 18.31 7.11 -19.44
C SER A 87 18.81 7.43 -18.02
N ASP A 88 20.04 7.03 -17.78
CA ASP A 88 20.83 7.26 -16.57
C ASP A 88 20.65 8.69 -16.00
N GLY A 89 20.18 8.78 -14.76
CA GLY A 89 20.15 10.02 -13.98
C GLY A 89 18.78 10.61 -13.66
N GLU A 90 17.68 10.10 -14.25
CA GLU A 90 16.32 10.56 -13.88
C GLU A 90 15.90 10.06 -12.48
N PHE A 91 16.38 8.89 -12.07
CA PHE A 91 16.11 8.28 -10.76
C PHE A 91 17.38 8.09 -9.96
N SER A 92 17.32 8.15 -8.64
CA SER A 92 18.42 7.72 -7.79
C SER A 92 18.71 6.22 -8.01
N THR A 93 19.95 5.77 -7.76
CA THR A 93 20.34 4.36 -7.95
C THR A 93 19.41 3.37 -7.26
N ALA A 94 18.87 3.72 -6.08
CA ALA A 94 17.96 2.87 -5.35
C ALA A 94 16.55 2.83 -6.00
N GLU A 95 16.09 3.95 -6.55
CA GLU A 95 14.80 4.07 -7.25
C GLU A 95 14.86 3.37 -8.60
N ALA A 96 15.90 3.63 -9.39
CA ALA A 96 16.15 2.97 -10.67
C ALA A 96 16.18 1.44 -10.49
N GLY A 97 16.87 0.95 -9.47
CA GLY A 97 16.97 -0.48 -9.21
C GLY A 97 15.63 -1.18 -9.02
N LEU A 98 14.60 -0.51 -8.43
CA LEU A 98 13.25 -1.10 -8.32
C LEU A 98 12.46 -1.00 -9.63
N ILE A 99 12.57 0.15 -10.31
CA ILE A 99 11.86 0.42 -11.56
C ILE A 99 12.33 -0.54 -12.66
N ASP A 100 13.63 -0.82 -12.72
CA ASP A 100 14.24 -1.74 -13.68
C ASP A 100 13.76 -3.19 -13.51
N PHE A 101 13.33 -3.57 -12.29
CA PHE A 101 12.77 -4.89 -12.03
C PHE A 101 11.29 -5.07 -12.42
N VAL A 102 10.60 -4.04 -12.89
CA VAL A 102 9.19 -4.15 -13.31
C VAL A 102 8.96 -5.27 -14.34
N PRO A 103 9.76 -5.43 -15.41
CA PRO A 103 9.60 -6.54 -16.35
C PRO A 103 9.75 -7.92 -15.72
N ASP A 104 10.68 -8.06 -14.77
CA ASP A 104 10.89 -9.32 -14.05
C ASP A 104 9.75 -9.63 -13.10
N LEU A 105 9.19 -8.60 -12.42
CA LEU A 105 8.00 -8.73 -11.58
C LEU A 105 6.77 -9.14 -12.40
N LEU A 106 6.59 -8.57 -13.59
CA LEU A 106 5.51 -8.94 -14.50
C LEU A 106 5.66 -10.39 -14.99
N ARG A 107 6.88 -10.82 -15.35
CA ARG A 107 7.13 -12.22 -15.70
C ARG A 107 6.86 -13.18 -14.53
N ALA A 108 7.24 -12.82 -13.31
CA ALA A 108 6.93 -13.61 -12.13
C ALA A 108 5.41 -13.67 -11.87
N LEU A 109 4.71 -12.56 -12.12
CA LEU A 109 3.25 -12.46 -11.98
C LEU A 109 2.51 -13.45 -12.90
N GLU A 110 3.01 -13.70 -14.14
CA GLU A 110 2.39 -14.64 -15.08
C GLU A 110 2.26 -16.06 -14.53
N THR A 111 3.09 -16.43 -13.56
CA THR A 111 3.08 -17.77 -12.97
C THR A 111 2.09 -17.91 -11.81
N LEU A 112 1.46 -16.81 -11.36
CA LEU A 112 0.58 -16.79 -10.20
C LEU A 112 -0.89 -17.00 -10.58
N SER A 113 -1.59 -17.80 -9.77
CA SER A 113 -3.06 -17.95 -9.86
C SER A 113 -3.82 -16.65 -9.54
N ASP A 114 -3.17 -15.72 -8.86
CA ASP A 114 -3.75 -14.43 -8.44
C ASP A 114 -3.42 -13.28 -9.40
N ARG A 115 -2.81 -13.59 -10.57
CA ARG A 115 -2.39 -12.64 -11.60
C ARG A 115 -3.45 -11.57 -11.89
N ASP A 116 -4.64 -11.98 -12.29
CA ASP A 116 -5.72 -11.04 -12.70
C ASP A 116 -6.16 -10.13 -11.55
N SER A 117 -6.20 -10.66 -10.32
CA SER A 117 -6.51 -9.87 -9.13
C SER A 117 -5.41 -8.83 -8.84
N ILE A 118 -4.14 -9.19 -9.00
CA ILE A 118 -3.00 -8.30 -8.81
C ILE A 118 -2.97 -7.23 -9.91
N CYS A 119 -3.19 -7.61 -11.17
CA CYS A 119 -3.28 -6.66 -12.28
C CYS A 119 -4.41 -5.65 -12.07
N SER A 120 -5.58 -6.11 -11.63
CA SER A 120 -6.72 -5.24 -11.32
C SER A 120 -6.42 -4.27 -10.19
N LEU A 121 -5.79 -4.74 -9.11
CA LEU A 121 -5.34 -3.90 -8.01
C LEU A 121 -4.36 -2.84 -8.50
N TRP A 122 -3.29 -3.25 -9.20
CA TRP A 122 -2.25 -2.33 -9.63
C TRP A 122 -2.80 -1.28 -10.61
N ARG A 123 -3.67 -1.67 -11.54
CA ARG A 123 -4.39 -0.73 -12.42
C ARG A 123 -5.22 0.29 -11.62
N THR A 124 -5.85 -0.13 -10.53
CA THR A 124 -6.61 0.78 -9.66
C THR A 124 -5.69 1.76 -8.93
N ILE A 125 -4.55 1.30 -8.43
CA ILE A 125 -3.53 2.16 -7.78
C ILE A 125 -2.96 3.16 -8.80
N LEU A 126 -2.61 2.72 -10.02
CA LEU A 126 -2.13 3.59 -11.09
C LEU A 126 -3.13 4.73 -11.39
N ARG A 127 -4.43 4.42 -11.46
CA ARG A 127 -5.48 5.45 -11.61
C ARG A 127 -5.47 6.46 -10.47
N GLY A 128 -5.24 6.03 -9.24
CA GLY A 128 -5.10 6.92 -8.09
C GLY A 128 -3.88 7.83 -8.20
N GLN A 129 -2.73 7.30 -8.64
CA GLN A 129 -1.50 8.05 -8.85
C GLN A 129 -1.62 9.03 -10.02
N LEU A 130 -2.25 8.62 -11.12
CA LEU A 130 -2.56 9.50 -12.26
C LEU A 130 -3.55 10.61 -11.86
N PHE A 131 -4.55 10.30 -11.03
CA PHE A 131 -5.46 11.30 -10.47
C PHE A 131 -4.68 12.33 -9.66
N ASP A 132 -3.80 11.90 -8.77
CA ASP A 132 -2.98 12.75 -7.90
C ASP A 132 -2.12 13.73 -8.73
N LEU A 133 -1.36 13.21 -9.70
CA LEU A 133 -0.50 14.01 -10.57
C LEU A 133 -1.28 15.05 -11.41
N LYS A 134 -2.44 14.67 -11.95
CA LYS A 134 -3.29 15.58 -12.74
C LYS A 134 -4.02 16.59 -11.86
N ARG A 135 -4.38 16.21 -10.65
CA ARG A 135 -5.19 17.02 -9.76
C ARG A 135 -4.41 18.16 -9.09
N PHE A 136 -3.12 17.97 -8.86
CA PHE A 136 -2.27 18.94 -8.18
C PHE A 136 -1.35 19.73 -9.11
N GLU A 137 -1.92 20.23 -10.22
CA GLU A 137 -1.26 21.24 -11.02
C GLU A 137 -1.05 22.56 -10.24
N PRO A 138 -0.09 23.40 -10.66
CA PRO A 138 0.17 24.69 -9.99
C PRO A 138 -1.10 25.53 -9.82
N GLY A 139 -1.39 25.93 -8.60
CA GLY A 139 -2.60 26.70 -8.27
C GLY A 139 -3.87 25.87 -8.01
N ALA A 140 -3.78 24.55 -8.02
CA ALA A 140 -4.92 23.69 -7.71
C ALA A 140 -5.52 23.97 -6.33
N LYS A 141 -6.86 23.91 -6.25
CA LYS A 141 -7.57 24.00 -4.97
C LYS A 141 -7.39 22.69 -4.17
N PRO A 142 -7.59 22.72 -2.84
CA PRO A 142 -7.66 21.51 -2.02
C PRO A 142 -8.70 20.52 -2.58
N LEU A 143 -8.54 19.23 -2.27
CA LEU A 143 -9.55 18.23 -2.63
C LEU A 143 -10.86 18.50 -1.87
N SER A 144 -11.99 18.29 -2.56
CA SER A 144 -13.27 18.12 -1.89
C SER A 144 -13.29 16.81 -1.08
N ALA A 145 -14.24 16.69 -0.14
CA ALA A 145 -14.40 15.46 0.63
C ALA A 145 -14.64 14.22 -0.26
N GLN A 146 -15.37 14.40 -1.38
CA GLN A 146 -15.63 13.32 -2.34
C GLN A 146 -14.37 12.93 -3.12
N GLU A 147 -13.57 13.90 -3.57
CA GLU A 147 -12.29 13.63 -4.24
C GLU A 147 -11.30 12.93 -3.31
N LEU A 148 -11.24 13.35 -2.04
CA LEU A 148 -10.39 12.71 -1.03
C LEU A 148 -10.84 11.29 -0.73
N ASP A 149 -12.15 11.06 -0.60
CA ASP A 149 -12.73 9.73 -0.42
C ASP A 149 -12.41 8.81 -1.61
N LEU A 150 -12.58 9.32 -2.84
CA LEU A 150 -12.23 8.60 -4.05
C LEU A 150 -10.74 8.24 -4.07
N TYR A 151 -9.86 9.20 -3.81
CA TYR A 151 -8.41 8.99 -3.78
C TYR A 151 -8.01 7.92 -2.76
N CYS A 152 -8.47 8.04 -1.50
CA CYS A 152 -8.23 7.04 -0.47
C CYS A 152 -8.76 5.65 -0.88
N GLY A 153 -9.91 5.62 -1.56
CA GLY A 153 -10.49 4.40 -2.10
C GLY A 153 -9.60 3.74 -3.16
N LEU A 154 -9.09 4.54 -4.11
CA LEU A 154 -8.24 4.03 -5.20
C LEU A 154 -6.89 3.51 -4.70
N VAL A 155 -6.18 4.26 -3.84
CA VAL A 155 -4.80 3.93 -3.48
C VAL A 155 -4.67 2.99 -2.28
N ALA A 156 -5.71 2.88 -1.42
CA ALA A 156 -5.63 2.09 -0.20
C ALA A 156 -6.89 1.25 0.08
N GLY A 157 -8.09 1.75 -0.20
CA GLY A 157 -9.31 0.95 -0.09
C GLY A 157 -9.27 -0.28 -1.00
N SER A 158 -8.79 -0.12 -2.23
CA SER A 158 -8.57 -1.21 -3.18
C SER A 158 -7.59 -2.28 -2.64
N VAL A 159 -6.57 -1.85 -1.89
CA VAL A 159 -5.63 -2.76 -1.21
C VAL A 159 -6.36 -3.55 -0.12
N GLY A 160 -7.24 -2.91 0.65
CA GLY A 160 -8.06 -3.57 1.67
C GLY A 160 -9.02 -4.60 1.08
N GLU A 161 -9.65 -4.31 -0.05
CA GLU A 161 -10.47 -5.27 -0.80
C GLU A 161 -9.63 -6.46 -1.31
N PHE A 162 -8.53 -6.17 -2.00
CA PHE A 162 -7.62 -7.19 -2.53
C PHE A 162 -7.12 -8.12 -1.42
N TRP A 163 -6.63 -7.55 -0.33
CA TRP A 163 -6.20 -8.29 0.84
C TRP A 163 -7.28 -9.22 1.36
N THR A 164 -8.50 -8.72 1.52
CA THR A 164 -9.64 -9.51 2.02
C THR A 164 -9.96 -10.69 1.11
N ARG A 165 -10.00 -10.47 -0.21
CA ARG A 165 -10.23 -11.53 -1.19
C ARG A 165 -9.10 -12.55 -1.20
N LEU A 166 -7.85 -12.10 -1.07
CA LEU A 166 -6.68 -12.97 -1.04
C LEU A 166 -6.66 -13.89 0.18
N ILE A 167 -6.93 -13.36 1.38
CA ILE A 167 -6.98 -14.19 2.59
C ILE A 167 -8.19 -15.12 2.62
N ALA A 168 -9.32 -14.76 2.03
CA ALA A 168 -10.49 -15.61 1.94
C ALA A 168 -10.21 -16.91 1.16
N LYS A 169 -9.28 -16.89 0.20
CA LYS A 169 -8.84 -18.06 -0.56
C LYS A 169 -8.05 -19.07 0.31
N GLN A 170 -7.58 -18.68 1.49
CA GLN A 170 -6.86 -19.58 2.41
C GLN A 170 -7.80 -20.59 3.13
N GLY A 171 -9.09 -20.54 2.85
CA GLY A 171 -10.09 -21.49 3.34
C GLY A 171 -11.16 -20.86 4.24
N SER A 172 -12.21 -21.61 4.48
CA SER A 172 -13.40 -21.18 5.23
C SER A 172 -13.13 -20.83 6.71
N GLY A 173 -11.94 -21.15 7.21
CA GLY A 173 -11.55 -20.93 8.60
C GLY A 173 -10.93 -19.56 8.90
N VAL A 174 -10.75 -18.69 7.91
CA VAL A 174 -10.05 -17.39 8.12
C VAL A 174 -11.01 -16.28 8.53
N LEU A 175 -12.17 -16.22 7.92
CA LEU A 175 -13.17 -15.18 8.15
C LEU A 175 -14.27 -15.68 9.11
N ARG A 176 -14.72 -14.80 10.01
CA ARG A 176 -15.85 -15.00 10.93
C ARG A 176 -17.14 -14.36 10.41
N LEU A 177 -17.00 -13.39 9.51
CA LEU A 177 -18.11 -12.64 8.91
C LEU A 177 -18.22 -13.00 7.42
N PRO A 178 -19.37 -12.75 6.78
CA PRO A 178 -19.56 -12.92 5.35
C PRO A 178 -18.51 -12.12 4.55
N LEU A 179 -18.06 -12.68 3.43
CA LEU A 179 -17.00 -12.09 2.59
C LEU A 179 -17.31 -10.64 2.20
N GLU A 180 -18.54 -10.36 1.76
CA GLU A 180 -18.94 -9.01 1.33
C GLU A 180 -18.91 -7.99 2.47
N GLU A 181 -19.22 -8.39 3.69
CA GLU A 181 -19.07 -7.55 4.86
C GLU A 181 -17.60 -7.29 5.17
N MET A 182 -16.78 -8.33 5.13
CA MET A 182 -15.33 -8.20 5.32
C MET A 182 -14.69 -7.31 4.26
N ILE A 183 -15.12 -7.37 3.00
CA ILE A 183 -14.65 -6.47 1.93
C ILE A 183 -14.99 -5.02 2.28
N ARG A 184 -16.22 -4.70 2.66
CA ARG A 184 -16.61 -3.33 3.04
C ARG A 184 -15.76 -2.81 4.21
N LEU A 185 -15.54 -3.63 5.22
CA LEU A 185 -14.70 -3.29 6.37
C LEU A 185 -13.23 -3.14 5.96
N GLY A 186 -12.71 -4.00 5.09
CA GLY A 186 -11.35 -3.95 4.56
C GLY A 186 -11.08 -2.68 3.74
N ILE A 187 -12.04 -2.27 2.90
CA ILE A 187 -11.97 -1.00 2.14
C ILE A 187 -11.90 0.18 3.10
N ALA A 188 -12.80 0.25 4.09
CA ALA A 188 -12.82 1.32 5.08
C ALA A 188 -11.52 1.36 5.89
N TYR A 189 -10.99 0.20 6.28
CA TYR A 189 -9.71 0.07 6.96
C TYR A 189 -8.55 0.64 6.13
N GLY A 190 -8.45 0.26 4.86
CA GLY A 190 -7.43 0.80 3.94
C GLY A 190 -7.53 2.32 3.80
N LYS A 191 -8.75 2.85 3.58
CA LYS A 191 -9.01 4.29 3.52
C LYS A 191 -8.57 5.01 4.80
N GLY A 192 -8.85 4.43 5.99
CA GLY A 192 -8.44 4.97 7.27
C GLY A 192 -6.93 5.08 7.41
N LEU A 193 -6.19 4.05 7.02
CA LEU A 193 -4.73 4.07 7.01
C LEU A 193 -4.18 5.17 6.10
N GLN A 194 -4.76 5.35 4.92
CA GLN A 194 -4.34 6.39 3.99
C GLN A 194 -4.65 7.79 4.50
N LEU A 195 -5.82 8.00 5.09
CA LEU A 195 -6.17 9.30 5.67
C LEU A 195 -5.23 9.69 6.82
N VAL A 196 -4.82 8.73 7.65
CA VAL A 196 -3.78 8.97 8.68
C VAL A 196 -2.45 9.38 8.05
N ASN A 197 -2.03 8.75 6.93
CA ASN A 197 -0.83 9.14 6.20
C ASN A 197 -0.95 10.58 5.67
N ILE A 198 -2.06 10.94 5.04
CA ILE A 198 -2.33 12.30 4.54
C ILE A 198 -2.27 13.33 5.67
N LEU A 199 -2.91 13.06 6.80
CA LEU A 199 -2.88 13.95 7.96
C LEU A 199 -1.47 14.09 8.56
N ARG A 200 -0.70 12.99 8.61
CA ARG A 200 0.68 12.98 9.12
C ARG A 200 1.64 13.75 8.23
N ASP A 201 1.54 13.54 6.92
CA ASP A 201 2.52 14.05 5.95
C ASP A 201 2.08 15.38 5.33
N ARG A 202 0.94 15.96 5.76
CA ARG A 202 0.30 17.15 5.20
C ARG A 202 1.25 18.31 4.89
N GLN A 203 2.19 18.61 5.80
CA GLN A 203 3.14 19.72 5.59
C GLN A 203 4.14 19.41 4.47
N ALA A 204 4.62 18.18 4.39
CA ALA A 204 5.49 17.74 3.32
C ALA A 204 4.77 17.76 1.97
N ASP A 205 3.52 17.31 1.96
CA ASP A 205 2.66 17.31 0.77
C ASP A 205 2.38 18.73 0.26
N LEU A 206 2.13 19.68 1.17
CA LEU A 206 1.96 21.10 0.83
C LEU A 206 3.20 21.69 0.16
N LEU A 207 4.40 21.32 0.62
CA LEU A 207 5.67 21.76 0.00
C LEU A 207 5.84 21.19 -1.42
N LEU A 208 5.24 20.03 -1.68
CA LEU A 208 5.19 19.41 -3.02
C LEU A 208 4.01 19.88 -3.86
N GLY A 209 3.22 20.87 -3.38
CA GLY A 209 2.04 21.39 -4.06
C GLY A 209 0.78 20.54 -3.91
N ARG A 210 0.84 19.43 -3.15
CA ARG A 210 -0.29 18.51 -2.91
C ARG A 210 -1.16 19.03 -1.78
N ARG A 211 -2.40 19.38 -2.08
CA ARG A 211 -3.37 19.96 -1.15
C ARG A 211 -4.53 19.02 -0.90
N TYR A 212 -4.28 17.90 -0.20
CA TYR A 212 -5.33 16.93 0.12
C TYR A 212 -6.39 17.48 1.08
N ALA A 213 -6.02 18.41 1.96
CA ALA A 213 -6.91 18.98 2.95
C ALA A 213 -6.56 20.43 3.24
N GLN A 214 -7.55 21.25 3.58
CA GLN A 214 -7.36 22.59 4.12
C GLN A 214 -7.55 22.58 5.65
N ASP A 215 -7.06 23.62 6.32
CA ASP A 215 -7.09 23.69 7.81
C ASP A 215 -8.51 23.63 8.37
N ALA A 216 -9.47 24.22 7.69
CA ALA A 216 -10.87 24.24 8.09
C ALA A 216 -11.50 22.83 8.10
N ASP A 217 -11.01 21.90 7.30
CA ASP A 217 -11.55 20.55 7.18
C ASP A 217 -10.96 19.58 8.22
N LEU A 218 -9.84 19.94 8.84
CA LEU A 218 -9.08 19.04 9.72
C LEU A 218 -9.92 18.39 10.82
N PRO A 219 -10.79 19.08 11.58
CA PRO A 219 -11.60 18.42 12.60
C PRO A 219 -12.43 17.27 12.04
N GLY A 220 -13.14 17.51 10.94
CA GLY A 220 -13.95 16.48 10.28
C GLY A 220 -13.12 15.34 9.71
N LEU A 221 -11.90 15.59 9.20
CA LEU A 221 -11.00 14.57 8.70
C LEU A 221 -10.41 13.70 9.81
N PHE A 222 -10.15 14.27 11.00
CA PHE A 222 -9.78 13.47 12.16
C PHE A 222 -10.90 12.53 12.58
N ASP A 223 -12.13 13.04 12.66
CA ASP A 223 -13.30 12.24 13.03
C ASP A 223 -13.56 11.13 12.00
N GLN A 224 -13.40 11.44 10.71
CA GLN A 224 -13.50 10.46 9.63
C GLN A 224 -12.40 9.37 9.70
N ALA A 225 -11.16 9.75 10.02
CA ALA A 225 -10.06 8.82 10.19
C ALA A 225 -10.33 7.87 11.37
N GLU A 226 -10.80 8.41 12.52
CA GLU A 226 -11.17 7.61 13.68
C GLU A 226 -12.31 6.62 13.35
N GLU A 227 -13.33 7.08 12.61
CA GLU A 227 -14.43 6.21 12.17
C GLU A 227 -13.91 5.05 11.29
N TRP A 228 -13.09 5.34 10.30
CA TRP A 228 -12.56 4.31 9.43
C TRP A 228 -11.60 3.35 10.15
N LEU A 229 -10.79 3.84 11.10
CA LEU A 229 -9.95 2.97 11.92
C LEU A 229 -10.79 2.08 12.85
N ARG A 230 -11.93 2.57 13.37
CA ARG A 230 -12.88 1.76 14.16
C ARG A 230 -13.53 0.65 13.30
N LEU A 231 -13.82 0.94 12.01
CA LEU A 231 -14.22 -0.11 11.07
C LEU A 231 -13.08 -1.10 10.82
N GLY A 232 -11.82 -0.65 10.85
CA GLY A 232 -10.64 -1.50 10.86
C GLY A 232 -10.57 -2.44 12.06
N GLU A 233 -10.93 -1.97 13.27
CA GLU A 233 -11.03 -2.83 14.47
C GLU A 233 -12.11 -3.91 14.28
N ARG A 234 -13.26 -3.55 13.70
CA ARG A 234 -14.30 -4.51 13.35
C ARG A 234 -13.82 -5.51 12.29
N TYR A 235 -13.05 -5.07 11.31
CA TYR A 235 -12.40 -5.94 10.34
C TYR A 235 -11.53 -6.99 11.03
N LEU A 236 -10.67 -6.56 11.96
CA LEU A 236 -9.80 -7.47 12.71
C LEU A 236 -10.59 -8.45 13.59
N ALA A 237 -11.69 -7.99 14.23
CA ALA A 237 -12.59 -8.86 14.98
C ALA A 237 -13.30 -9.91 14.10
N GLY A 238 -13.47 -9.60 12.82
CA GLY A 238 -14.00 -10.51 11.79
C GLY A 238 -12.98 -11.55 11.27
N LEU A 239 -11.71 -11.48 11.70
CA LEU A 239 -10.68 -12.47 11.40
C LEU A 239 -10.57 -13.50 12.53
N ARG A 240 -10.24 -14.74 12.19
CA ARG A 240 -9.89 -15.75 13.20
C ARG A 240 -8.46 -15.53 13.71
N PRO A 241 -8.20 -15.90 14.97
CA PRO A 241 -6.85 -15.87 15.54
C PRO A 241 -5.83 -16.59 14.67
N GLY A 242 -4.66 -16.02 14.54
CA GLY A 242 -3.57 -16.60 13.77
C GLY A 242 -2.66 -15.57 13.12
N ARG A 243 -1.75 -16.07 12.29
CA ARG A 243 -0.70 -15.27 11.63
C ARG A 243 -1.27 -14.17 10.73
N ILE A 244 -2.42 -14.42 10.08
CA ILE A 244 -3.11 -13.43 9.22
C ILE A 244 -3.63 -12.27 10.08
N LEU A 245 -4.33 -12.55 11.18
CA LEU A 245 -4.78 -11.51 12.11
C LEU A 245 -3.59 -10.68 12.63
N MET A 246 -2.50 -11.33 13.06
CA MET A 246 -1.31 -10.63 13.54
C MET A 246 -0.69 -9.71 12.48
N ALA A 247 -0.55 -10.20 11.25
CA ALA A 247 -0.02 -9.41 10.14
C ALA A 247 -0.92 -8.22 9.80
N THR A 248 -2.24 -8.43 9.84
CA THR A 248 -3.24 -7.41 9.48
C THR A 248 -3.42 -6.35 10.58
N SER A 249 -3.19 -6.67 11.85
CA SER A 249 -3.35 -5.71 12.95
C SER A 249 -2.23 -4.69 13.01
N LEU A 250 -1.03 -5.02 12.55
CA LEU A 250 0.15 -4.19 12.70
C LEU A 250 -0.02 -2.75 12.14
N PRO A 251 -0.59 -2.53 10.93
CA PRO A 251 -0.84 -1.18 10.44
C PRO A 251 -1.79 -0.39 11.34
N LEU A 252 -2.84 -1.01 11.91
CA LEU A 252 -3.77 -0.36 12.82
C LEU A 252 -3.09 0.04 14.13
N ASP A 253 -2.30 -0.86 14.69
CA ASP A 253 -1.57 -0.65 15.95
C ASP A 253 -0.57 0.53 15.83
N LEU A 254 -0.11 0.84 14.60
CA LEU A 254 0.71 2.01 14.29
C LEU A 254 -0.13 3.26 13.99
N ALA A 255 -1.25 3.12 13.27
CA ALA A 255 -2.06 4.24 12.81
C ALA A 255 -2.80 4.94 13.95
N VAL A 256 -3.38 4.19 14.90
CA VAL A 256 -4.15 4.74 16.03
C VAL A 256 -3.31 5.71 16.89
N PRO A 257 -2.13 5.32 17.43
CA PRO A 257 -1.31 6.25 18.19
C PRO A 257 -0.72 7.37 17.33
N THR A 258 -0.47 7.15 16.03
CA THR A 258 -0.04 8.20 15.10
C THR A 258 -1.12 9.27 14.98
N LEU A 259 -2.37 8.88 14.72
CA LEU A 259 -3.50 9.81 14.61
C LEU A 259 -3.71 10.61 15.90
N ALA A 260 -3.67 9.96 17.06
CA ALA A 260 -3.76 10.62 18.36
C ALA A 260 -2.61 11.62 18.59
N GLY A 261 -1.40 11.24 18.20
CA GLY A 261 -0.22 12.11 18.27
C GLY A 261 -0.37 13.37 17.40
N ILE A 262 -0.86 13.22 16.15
CA ILE A 262 -1.10 14.35 15.24
C ILE A 262 -2.17 15.28 15.81
N ARG A 263 -3.30 14.74 16.27
CA ARG A 263 -4.42 15.52 16.84
C ARG A 263 -4.00 16.36 18.05
N ASN A 264 -3.10 15.83 18.87
CA ASN A 264 -2.63 16.48 20.11
C ASN A 264 -1.40 17.39 19.92
N SER A 265 -0.83 17.45 18.72
CA SER A 265 0.35 18.27 18.44
C SER A 265 -0.09 19.61 17.84
N PRO A 266 -0.10 20.71 18.59
CA PRO A 266 -0.38 22.03 18.05
C PRO A 266 0.78 22.44 17.14
N GLY A 267 0.50 22.53 15.84
CA GLY A 267 1.45 23.05 14.84
C GLY A 267 2.22 21.99 14.07
N HIS A 268 2.85 22.41 13.04
CA HIS A 268 3.41 21.80 11.83
C HIS A 268 4.54 20.75 12.03
N VAL A 269 4.60 20.04 13.15
CA VAL A 269 5.63 19.03 13.39
C VAL A 269 5.15 17.67 12.89
N ARG A 270 5.90 17.06 11.98
CA ARG A 270 5.67 15.69 11.53
C ARG A 270 5.74 14.74 12.72
N VAL A 271 4.60 14.19 13.13
CA VAL A 271 4.54 13.19 14.18
C VAL A 271 5.01 11.85 13.62
N SER A 272 6.08 11.31 14.18
CA SER A 272 6.53 9.94 13.89
C SER A 272 6.68 9.17 15.19
N LEU A 273 6.18 7.94 15.22
CA LEU A 273 6.43 7.04 16.34
C LEU A 273 7.92 6.76 16.46
N GLY A 274 8.46 6.92 17.66
CA GLY A 274 9.86 6.63 17.94
C GLY A 274 10.19 5.15 17.73
N ARG A 275 11.43 4.82 17.33
CA ARG A 275 11.88 3.41 17.12
C ARG A 275 11.57 2.52 18.33
N ARG A 276 11.65 3.04 19.55
CA ARG A 276 11.32 2.31 20.79
C ARG A 276 9.81 2.00 20.89
N GLU A 277 8.98 2.91 20.44
CA GLU A 277 7.52 2.75 20.46
C GLU A 277 7.08 1.75 19.38
N VAL A 278 7.58 1.89 18.16
CA VAL A 278 7.38 0.91 17.08
C VAL A 278 7.82 -0.49 17.56
N ARG A 279 9.01 -0.60 18.17
CA ARG A 279 9.49 -1.88 18.70
C ARG A 279 8.58 -2.43 19.81
N ARG A 280 8.05 -1.56 20.67
CA ARG A 280 7.11 -1.95 21.73
C ARG A 280 5.78 -2.44 21.13
N ILE A 281 5.27 -1.79 20.11
CA ILE A 281 4.06 -2.21 19.39
C ILE A 281 4.30 -3.58 18.75
N LEU A 282 5.42 -3.76 18.05
CA LEU A 282 5.81 -5.04 17.46
C LEU A 282 5.92 -6.17 18.49
N LEU A 283 6.44 -5.88 19.69
CA LEU A 283 6.59 -6.86 20.76
C LEU A 283 5.28 -7.12 21.53
N ARG A 284 4.39 -6.12 21.67
CA ARG A 284 3.10 -6.23 22.36
C ARG A 284 1.97 -6.73 21.45
N GLY A 285 2.09 -6.55 20.15
CA GLY A 285 1.08 -6.97 19.18
C GLY A 285 0.81 -8.49 19.22
N VAL A 286 1.72 -9.27 19.73
CA VAL A 286 1.57 -10.73 19.80
C VAL A 286 0.72 -11.20 21.01
N PRO A 287 0.95 -10.76 22.27
CA PRO A 287 0.15 -11.22 23.42
C PRO A 287 -1.10 -10.40 23.71
N SER A 288 -1.06 -9.05 23.55
CA SER A 288 -2.15 -8.17 23.95
C SER A 288 -3.39 -8.25 23.04
N LEU A 289 -3.19 -8.59 21.77
CA LEU A 289 -4.28 -8.84 20.83
C LEU A 289 -5.14 -10.05 21.21
N TRP A 290 -4.54 -11.05 21.86
CA TRP A 290 -5.24 -12.23 22.36
C TRP A 290 -6.09 -11.90 23.59
N LEU A 291 -5.57 -11.08 24.49
CA LEU A 291 -6.19 -10.77 25.78
C LEU A 291 -7.22 -9.64 25.70
N SER A 292 -6.95 -8.56 24.96
CA SER A 292 -7.84 -7.39 24.90
C SER A 292 -9.06 -7.57 24.00
N ARG A 293 -9.03 -8.57 23.10
CA ARG A 293 -10.15 -8.87 22.18
C ARG A 293 -10.95 -10.12 22.58
N GLY A 294 -10.79 -10.61 23.80
CA GLY A 294 -11.51 -11.79 24.31
C GLY A 294 -11.22 -13.07 23.52
N LEU A 295 -10.05 -13.17 22.91
CA LEU A 295 -9.62 -14.31 22.13
C LEU A 295 -8.78 -15.22 23.02
N ASP A 296 -9.27 -16.40 23.31
CA ASP A 296 -8.55 -17.41 24.09
C ASP A 296 -7.37 -17.97 23.26
N PRO A 297 -6.12 -17.97 23.78
CA PRO A 297 -4.95 -18.50 23.07
C PRO A 297 -4.99 -20.00 22.80
N ALA A 298 -5.97 -20.72 23.37
CA ALA A 298 -6.09 -22.18 23.29
C ALA A 298 -7.22 -22.68 22.35
N SER A 299 -7.95 -21.79 21.63
CA SER A 299 -9.03 -22.16 20.70
C SER A 299 -8.63 -22.03 19.23
#